data_0429e9bd0018d81d667d0545ea3211d3
#
_entry.id   0429e9bd0018d81d667d0545ea3211d3
#
_cell.length_a   1.000
_cell.length_b   1.000
_cell.length_c   1.000
_cell.angle_alpha   90.00
_cell.angle_beta   90.00
_cell.angle_gamma   90.00
#
_symmetry.space_group_name_H-M   'P 1'
#
loop_
_entity.id
_entity.type
_entity.pdbx_description
1 polymer ?
#
loop_
_entity_poly.entity_id
_entity_poly.type
_entity_poly.pdbx_seq_one_letter_code
_entity_poly.pdbx_strand_id
1 'polypeptide(L)'
;HPGSGIANGTLVNGLAAQFPDLREIGDPTRLGLVHRLDKGTSGLLIVARTPEALDNLKFQMQERHVHRQYFAIVAGHVESNKGVVDAPLGRDPKNPLKRAVINSGKYARTHYEIDQKYESPFKVSMLNCRLETGRTHQIRVHLAAIGHPVLGDELYGCLLYKSPSPRDITPSR
;
A
#
# COMPACT_ATOMS: atom_id res chain seq x y z
N HIS A 1 1.02 12.12 -6.37
CA HIS A 1 1.83 12.98 -7.25
C HIS A 1 1.41 12.79 -8.71
N PRO A 2 1.64 13.77 -9.60
CA PRO A 2 1.47 13.61 -11.04
C PRO A 2 2.29 12.42 -11.56
N GLY A 3 1.78 11.74 -12.58
CA GLY A 3 2.43 10.57 -13.16
C GLY A 3 1.89 10.28 -14.55
N SER A 4 2.34 9.20 -15.18
CA SER A 4 1.88 8.81 -16.51
C SER A 4 0.35 8.74 -16.55
N GLY A 5 -0.27 9.59 -17.37
CA GLY A 5 -1.74 9.66 -17.54
C GLY A 5 -2.50 10.49 -16.50
N ILE A 6 -1.86 11.05 -15.47
CA ILE A 6 -2.49 11.88 -14.42
C ILE A 6 -1.66 13.15 -14.24
N ALA A 7 -2.05 14.23 -14.90
CA ALA A 7 -1.36 15.53 -14.76
C ALA A 7 -1.98 16.39 -13.64
N ASN A 8 -3.28 16.31 -13.43
CA ASN A 8 -4.05 17.18 -12.52
C ASN A 8 -4.90 16.37 -11.52
N GLY A 9 -5.46 17.07 -10.51
CA GLY A 9 -6.33 16.46 -9.51
C GLY A 9 -5.58 15.55 -8.51
N THR A 10 -4.27 15.72 -8.38
CA THR A 10 -3.45 14.94 -7.43
C THR A 10 -3.29 15.69 -6.11
N LEU A 11 -2.86 14.99 -5.05
CA LEU A 11 -2.49 15.60 -3.78
C LEU A 11 -1.46 16.73 -3.97
N VAL A 12 -0.49 16.55 -4.88
CA VAL A 12 0.52 17.56 -5.17
C VAL A 12 -0.11 18.86 -5.69
N ASN A 13 -1.14 18.79 -6.54
CA ASN A 13 -1.86 19.95 -6.98
C ASN A 13 -2.58 20.67 -5.82
N GLY A 14 -3.20 19.92 -4.92
CA GLY A 14 -3.81 20.47 -3.70
C GLY A 14 -2.80 21.11 -2.76
N LEU A 15 -1.66 20.46 -2.54
CA LEU A 15 -0.57 20.99 -1.74
C LEU A 15 0.01 22.30 -2.34
N ALA A 16 0.20 22.34 -3.66
CA ALA A 16 0.70 23.54 -4.36
C ALA A 16 -0.28 24.73 -4.27
N ALA A 17 -1.58 24.44 -4.21
CA ALA A 17 -2.60 25.48 -4.04
C ALA A 17 -2.69 25.98 -2.58
N GLN A 18 -2.65 25.05 -1.62
CA GLN A 18 -2.73 25.40 -0.19
C GLN A 18 -1.45 26.00 0.37
N PHE A 19 -0.30 25.58 -0.15
CA PHE A 19 1.05 25.96 0.31
C PHE A 19 1.92 26.32 -0.89
N PRO A 20 1.80 27.54 -1.45
CA PRO A 20 2.54 27.96 -2.65
C PRO A 20 4.07 27.86 -2.51
N ASP A 21 4.59 28.05 -1.30
CA ASP A 21 6.00 27.93 -0.93
C ASP A 21 6.57 26.51 -1.21
N LEU A 22 5.74 25.49 -1.21
CA LEU A 22 6.18 24.13 -1.53
C LEU A 22 6.71 23.95 -2.97
N ARG A 23 6.39 24.87 -3.88
CA ARG A 23 6.86 24.81 -5.28
C ARG A 23 8.37 24.93 -5.41
N GLU A 24 9.02 25.52 -4.43
CA GLU A 24 10.47 25.71 -4.35
C GLU A 24 11.18 24.54 -3.62
N ILE A 25 10.40 23.56 -3.11
CA ILE A 25 10.93 22.49 -2.28
C ILE A 25 11.04 21.17 -3.07
N GLY A 26 12.27 20.85 -3.47
CA GLY A 26 12.59 19.57 -4.10
C GLY A 26 12.05 19.42 -5.53
N ASP A 27 11.66 18.21 -5.89
CA ASP A 27 11.12 17.90 -7.22
C ASP A 27 9.73 18.52 -7.41
N PRO A 28 9.50 19.35 -8.46
CA PRO A 28 8.21 19.99 -8.73
C PRO A 28 7.02 19.01 -8.85
N THR A 29 7.30 17.74 -9.16
CA THR A 29 6.27 16.71 -9.26
C THR A 29 5.94 16.06 -7.91
N ARG A 30 6.70 16.37 -6.85
CA ARG A 30 6.58 15.74 -5.52
C ARG A 30 6.41 16.71 -4.37
N LEU A 31 6.81 17.96 -4.48
CA LEU A 31 6.58 19.07 -3.54
C LEU A 31 6.75 18.67 -2.07
N GLY A 32 7.96 18.30 -1.67
CA GLY A 32 8.24 17.95 -0.27
C GLY A 32 7.76 16.56 0.17
N LEU A 33 7.19 15.76 -0.72
CA LEU A 33 6.77 14.38 -0.42
C LEU A 33 7.98 13.45 -0.30
N VAL A 34 8.10 12.76 0.82
CA VAL A 34 9.16 11.77 1.09
C VAL A 34 8.69 10.32 0.95
N HIS A 35 7.39 10.09 0.93
CA HIS A 35 6.78 8.78 0.72
C HIS A 35 5.44 8.90 -0.02
N ARG A 36 4.77 7.79 -0.21
CA ARG A 36 3.49 7.72 -0.92
C ARG A 36 2.56 6.70 -0.29
N LEU A 37 1.26 6.89 -0.50
CA LEU A 37 0.22 5.89 -0.31
C LEU A 37 -0.24 5.36 -1.68
N ASP A 38 -0.71 4.13 -1.73
CA ASP A 38 -1.34 3.57 -2.93
C ASP A 38 -2.73 4.18 -3.15
N LYS A 39 -3.23 4.13 -4.39
CA LYS A 39 -4.62 4.50 -4.69
C LYS A 39 -5.56 3.58 -3.89
N GLY A 40 -6.49 4.17 -3.16
CA GLY A 40 -7.40 3.44 -2.27
C GLY A 40 -6.86 3.18 -0.86
N THR A 41 -5.59 3.47 -0.58
CA THR A 41 -5.07 3.46 0.79
C THR A 41 -5.27 4.82 1.44
N SER A 42 -5.96 4.85 2.58
CA SER A 42 -6.08 6.03 3.43
C SER A 42 -4.99 6.06 4.49
N GLY A 43 -4.80 7.23 5.12
CA GLY A 43 -3.87 7.38 6.24
C GLY A 43 -3.05 8.65 6.20
N LEU A 44 -2.01 8.68 7.02
CA LEU A 44 -1.13 9.83 7.20
C LEU A 44 -0.07 9.91 6.11
N LEU A 45 0.22 11.13 5.67
CA LEU A 45 1.28 11.43 4.73
C LEU A 45 2.14 12.59 5.28
N ILE A 46 3.47 12.41 5.25
CA ILE A 46 4.41 13.42 5.71
C ILE A 46 4.82 14.27 4.52
N VAL A 47 4.77 15.59 4.71
CA VAL A 47 5.19 16.58 3.70
C VAL A 47 6.20 17.54 4.36
N ALA A 48 7.39 17.64 3.81
CA ALA A 48 8.38 18.61 4.23
C ALA A 48 7.98 20.01 3.74
N ARG A 49 8.11 21.02 4.60
CA ARG A 49 7.80 22.41 4.27
C ARG A 49 9.03 23.31 4.12
N THR A 50 10.23 22.75 4.32
CA THR A 50 11.51 23.43 4.05
C THR A 50 12.48 22.46 3.39
N PRO A 51 13.50 22.94 2.67
CA PRO A 51 14.54 22.08 2.10
C PRO A 51 15.25 21.23 3.16
N GLU A 52 15.57 21.83 4.31
CA GLU A 52 16.24 21.15 5.44
C GLU A 52 15.37 20.01 5.99
N ALA A 53 14.06 20.26 6.15
CA ALA A 53 13.12 19.22 6.58
C ALA A 53 13.01 18.10 5.55
N LEU A 54 13.04 18.44 4.24
CA LEU A 54 13.00 17.45 3.17
C LEU A 54 14.21 16.52 3.21
N ASP A 55 15.41 17.09 3.37
CA ASP A 55 16.65 16.31 3.39
C ASP A 55 16.77 15.48 4.67
N ASN A 56 16.37 16.03 5.81
CA ASN A 56 16.33 15.31 7.08
C ASN A 56 15.34 14.14 7.03
N LEU A 57 14.13 14.36 6.52
CA LEU A 57 13.12 13.31 6.38
C LEU A 57 13.54 12.23 5.37
N LYS A 58 14.19 12.60 4.25
CA LYS A 58 14.77 11.63 3.32
C LYS A 58 15.82 10.75 4.01
N PHE A 59 16.71 11.35 4.78
CA PHE A 59 17.71 10.64 5.57
C PHE A 59 17.06 9.67 6.55
N GLN A 60 16.10 10.14 7.36
CA GLN A 60 15.38 9.28 8.32
C GLN A 60 14.64 8.12 7.63
N MET A 61 14.09 8.35 6.43
CA MET A 61 13.44 7.29 5.64
C MET A 61 14.45 6.26 5.13
N GLN A 62 15.65 6.68 4.73
CA GLN A 62 16.73 5.79 4.28
C GLN A 62 17.27 4.95 5.44
N GLU A 63 17.52 5.59 6.58
CA GLU A 63 18.00 4.93 7.80
C GLU A 63 16.89 4.16 8.56
N ARG A 64 15.67 4.14 8.04
CA ARG A 64 14.51 3.45 8.62
C ARG A 64 14.12 3.94 10.01
N HIS A 65 14.44 5.18 10.34
CA HIS A 65 14.03 5.83 11.58
C HIS A 65 12.53 6.18 11.59
N VAL A 66 11.92 6.35 10.42
CA VAL A 66 10.48 6.55 10.30
C VAL A 66 9.76 5.21 10.31
N HIS A 67 9.02 4.95 11.38
CA HIS A 67 8.22 3.73 11.52
C HIS A 67 6.92 3.86 10.72
N ARG A 68 6.73 2.96 9.75
CA ARG A 68 5.54 2.92 8.89
C ARG A 68 4.68 1.74 9.30
N GLN A 69 3.53 2.05 9.82
CA GLN A 69 2.57 1.09 10.36
C GLN A 69 1.23 1.23 9.63
N TYR A 70 0.63 0.09 9.30
CA TYR A 70 -0.60 0.01 8.53
C TYR A 70 -1.52 -1.03 9.12
N PHE A 71 -2.81 -0.78 9.09
CA PHE A 71 -3.80 -1.83 9.27
C PHE A 71 -4.21 -2.39 7.90
N ALA A 72 -4.30 -3.72 7.81
CA ALA A 72 -4.76 -4.42 6.64
C ALA A 72 -5.81 -5.46 7.04
N ILE A 73 -6.98 -5.40 6.43
CA ILE A 73 -7.98 -6.46 6.54
C ILE A 73 -7.73 -7.43 5.39
N VAL A 74 -7.52 -8.71 5.71
CA VAL A 74 -7.18 -9.74 4.73
C VAL A 74 -8.20 -10.87 4.72
N ALA A 75 -8.31 -11.55 3.58
CA ALA A 75 -9.18 -12.70 3.41
C ALA A 75 -8.69 -13.90 4.22
N GLY A 76 -9.61 -14.57 4.90
CA GLY A 76 -9.35 -15.75 5.70
C GLY A 76 -8.69 -15.46 7.05
N HIS A 77 -8.51 -16.53 7.80
CA HIS A 77 -7.78 -16.46 9.07
C HIS A 77 -6.32 -16.81 8.85
N VAL A 78 -5.45 -15.85 9.14
CA VAL A 78 -4.02 -16.09 9.20
C VAL A 78 -3.72 -17.00 10.37
N GLU A 79 -2.93 -18.07 10.17
CA GLU A 79 -2.67 -19.08 11.19
C GLU A 79 -1.74 -18.55 12.28
N SER A 80 -0.61 -17.98 11.89
CA SER A 80 0.39 -17.47 12.82
C SER A 80 0.01 -16.08 13.34
N ASN A 81 0.01 -15.90 14.66
CA ASN A 81 -0.33 -14.63 15.29
C ASN A 81 0.57 -13.48 14.84
N LYS A 82 1.81 -13.78 14.48
CA LYS A 82 2.78 -12.83 13.94
C LYS A 82 3.73 -13.51 12.97
N GLY A 83 4.23 -12.74 11.99
CA GLY A 83 5.17 -13.26 11.02
C GLY A 83 5.90 -12.18 10.27
N VAL A 84 6.82 -12.61 9.42
CA VAL A 84 7.62 -11.76 8.55
C VAL A 84 7.53 -12.31 7.13
N VAL A 85 7.14 -11.47 6.18
CA VAL A 85 7.27 -11.78 4.76
C VAL A 85 8.53 -11.08 4.26
N ASP A 86 9.57 -11.88 4.02
CA ASP A 86 10.86 -11.43 3.50
C ASP A 86 11.01 -11.96 2.07
N ALA A 87 10.54 -11.18 1.11
CA ALA A 87 10.48 -11.60 -0.28
C ALA A 87 10.70 -10.41 -1.23
N PRO A 88 11.64 -10.52 -2.20
CA PRO A 88 11.97 -9.41 -3.08
C PRO A 88 10.82 -9.11 -4.05
N LEU A 89 10.59 -7.82 -4.32
CA LEU A 89 9.50 -7.34 -5.16
C LEU A 89 10.01 -6.68 -6.44
N GLY A 90 9.43 -7.09 -7.55
CA GLY A 90 9.68 -6.50 -8.87
C GLY A 90 8.40 -6.23 -9.67
N ARG A 91 8.55 -5.79 -10.91
CA ARG A 91 7.42 -5.71 -11.85
C ARG A 91 6.99 -7.12 -12.22
N ASP A 92 5.70 -7.35 -12.27
CA ASP A 92 5.16 -8.62 -12.78
C ASP A 92 5.47 -8.73 -14.28
N PRO A 93 6.15 -9.80 -14.73
CA PRO A 93 6.49 -9.97 -16.15
C PRO A 93 5.25 -10.08 -17.06
N LYS A 94 4.12 -10.55 -16.51
CA LYS A 94 2.88 -10.77 -17.26
C LYS A 94 1.94 -9.57 -17.22
N ASN A 95 2.06 -8.70 -16.21
CA ASN A 95 1.20 -7.54 -16.06
C ASN A 95 1.98 -6.33 -15.52
N PRO A 96 2.29 -5.33 -16.39
CA PRO A 96 3.08 -4.16 -16.01
C PRO A 96 2.47 -3.30 -14.88
N LEU A 97 1.15 -3.39 -14.67
CA LEU A 97 0.44 -2.67 -13.61
C LEU A 97 0.64 -3.33 -12.23
N LYS A 98 1.03 -4.61 -12.22
CA LYS A 98 1.24 -5.40 -11.00
C LYS A 98 2.70 -5.37 -10.54
N ARG A 99 2.85 -5.72 -9.27
CA ARG A 99 4.11 -6.15 -8.65
C ARG A 99 3.98 -7.63 -8.31
N ALA A 100 5.13 -8.31 -8.24
CA ALA A 100 5.17 -9.72 -7.88
C ALA A 100 6.41 -10.00 -7.02
N VAL A 101 6.34 -11.07 -6.24
CA VAL A 101 7.52 -11.66 -5.61
C VAL A 101 8.32 -12.33 -6.72
N ILE A 102 9.50 -11.82 -6.99
CA ILE A 102 10.45 -12.35 -8.00
C ILE A 102 11.88 -12.23 -7.51
N ASN A 103 12.71 -13.23 -7.79
CA ASN A 103 14.11 -13.29 -7.31
C ASN A 103 14.96 -12.09 -7.76
N SER A 104 14.72 -11.56 -8.96
CA SER A 104 15.39 -10.36 -9.48
C SER A 104 14.83 -9.04 -8.94
N GLY A 105 13.87 -9.10 -8.01
CA GLY A 105 13.23 -7.96 -7.41
C GLY A 105 14.10 -7.21 -6.42
N LYS A 106 13.63 -6.05 -5.98
CA LYS A 106 14.29 -5.29 -4.90
C LYS A 106 13.91 -5.86 -3.55
N TYR A 107 14.86 -5.95 -2.64
CA TYR A 107 14.64 -6.35 -1.26
C TYR A 107 13.41 -5.68 -0.65
N ALA A 108 12.56 -6.49 -0.03
CA ALA A 108 11.34 -6.03 0.62
C ALA A 108 11.01 -6.92 1.82
N ARG A 109 10.69 -6.28 2.96
CA ARG A 109 10.36 -6.98 4.19
C ARG A 109 9.18 -6.31 4.90
N THR A 110 8.18 -7.12 5.24
CA THR A 110 6.95 -6.72 5.93
C THR A 110 6.76 -7.60 7.14
N HIS A 111 6.66 -7.01 8.32
CA HIS A 111 6.21 -7.69 9.53
C HIS A 111 4.70 -7.56 9.64
N TYR A 112 4.04 -8.59 10.14
CA TYR A 112 2.63 -8.52 10.48
C TYR A 112 2.36 -9.16 11.85
N GLU A 113 1.34 -8.67 12.51
CA GLU A 113 0.78 -9.21 13.73
C GLU A 113 -0.74 -9.16 13.64
N ILE A 114 -1.43 -10.21 14.07
CA ILE A 114 -2.89 -10.25 14.08
C ILE A 114 -3.37 -9.35 15.19
N ASP A 115 -4.19 -8.36 14.84
CA ASP A 115 -4.92 -7.54 15.78
C ASP A 115 -6.24 -8.23 16.16
N GLN A 116 -7.02 -8.67 15.16
CA GLN A 116 -8.31 -9.31 15.38
C GLN A 116 -8.67 -10.27 14.25
N LYS A 117 -9.44 -11.33 14.59
CA LYS A 117 -10.09 -12.25 13.64
C LYS A 117 -11.60 -12.09 13.71
N TYR A 118 -12.25 -12.13 12.56
CA TYR A 118 -13.71 -12.03 12.43
C TYR A 118 -14.23 -13.24 11.66
N GLU A 119 -15.35 -13.83 12.16
CA GLU A 119 -15.99 -15.00 11.55
C GLU A 119 -17.12 -14.63 10.59
N SER A 120 -17.85 -13.58 10.89
CA SER A 120 -19.05 -13.18 10.14
C SER A 120 -18.90 -11.77 9.54
N PRO A 121 -19.42 -11.52 8.33
CA PRO A 121 -20.17 -12.43 7.44
C PRO A 121 -19.27 -13.43 6.71
N PHE A 122 -17.96 -13.30 6.77
CA PHE A 122 -16.95 -14.23 6.25
C PHE A 122 -15.67 -14.07 7.06
N LYS A 123 -14.84 -15.11 7.00
CA LYS A 123 -13.58 -15.13 7.74
C LYS A 123 -12.60 -14.09 7.22
N VAL A 124 -12.17 -13.18 8.08
CA VAL A 124 -11.11 -12.21 7.80
C VAL A 124 -10.21 -12.03 9.01
N SER A 125 -8.99 -11.59 8.76
CA SER A 125 -8.06 -11.15 9.81
C SER A 125 -7.73 -9.68 9.62
N MET A 126 -7.74 -8.91 10.71
CA MET A 126 -7.16 -7.58 10.78
C MET A 126 -5.71 -7.69 11.23
N LEU A 127 -4.80 -7.18 10.43
CA LEU A 127 -3.36 -7.25 10.66
C LEU A 127 -2.80 -5.87 10.89
N ASN A 128 -1.92 -5.76 11.89
CA ASN A 128 -1.02 -4.64 12.05
C ASN A 128 0.27 -4.95 11.26
N CYS A 129 0.56 -4.16 10.23
CA CYS A 129 1.69 -4.36 9.34
C CYS A 129 2.74 -3.28 9.56
N ARG A 130 3.99 -3.66 9.85
CA ARG A 130 5.13 -2.76 9.97
C ARG A 130 6.11 -2.99 8.82
N LEU A 131 6.48 -1.90 8.15
CA LEU A 131 7.35 -1.94 6.97
C LEU A 131 8.80 -1.60 7.32
N GLU A 132 9.75 -2.46 6.96
CA GLU A 132 11.17 -2.09 6.90
C GLU A 132 11.53 -1.42 5.57
N THR A 133 10.86 -1.79 4.50
CA THR A 133 11.02 -1.23 3.15
C THR A 133 9.70 -0.65 2.66
N GLY A 134 9.69 0.19 1.64
CA GLY A 134 8.49 0.82 1.09
C GLY A 134 8.39 0.62 -0.42
N ARG A 135 8.30 -0.63 -0.89
CA ARG A 135 8.13 -0.89 -2.31
C ARG A 135 6.67 -0.68 -2.74
N THR A 136 6.47 -0.36 -4.00
CA THR A 136 5.12 -0.19 -4.56
C THR A 136 4.28 -1.44 -4.33
N HIS A 137 3.07 -1.28 -3.78
CA HIS A 137 2.12 -2.35 -3.44
C HIS A 137 2.66 -3.40 -2.46
N GLN A 138 3.68 -3.07 -1.64
CA GLN A 138 4.42 -4.07 -0.86
C GLN A 138 3.52 -4.92 0.04
N ILE A 139 2.71 -4.31 0.91
CA ILE A 139 1.81 -5.05 1.81
C ILE A 139 0.85 -5.92 1.02
N ARG A 140 0.26 -5.37 -0.04
CA ARG A 140 -0.72 -6.05 -0.89
C ARG A 140 -0.15 -7.30 -1.54
N VAL A 141 1.05 -7.20 -2.12
CA VAL A 141 1.73 -8.33 -2.77
C VAL A 141 2.20 -9.35 -1.75
N HIS A 142 2.80 -8.92 -0.64
CA HIS A 142 3.29 -9.83 0.39
C HIS A 142 2.16 -10.64 1.03
N LEU A 143 1.06 -9.98 1.39
CA LEU A 143 -0.09 -10.68 1.99
C LEU A 143 -0.78 -11.61 0.99
N ALA A 144 -0.89 -11.21 -0.28
CA ALA A 144 -1.38 -12.10 -1.33
C ALA A 144 -0.46 -13.32 -1.56
N ALA A 145 0.86 -13.14 -1.49
CA ALA A 145 1.83 -14.21 -1.66
C ALA A 145 1.76 -15.29 -0.56
N ILE A 146 1.32 -14.91 0.64
CA ILE A 146 1.07 -15.88 1.73
C ILE A 146 -0.37 -16.40 1.78
N GLY A 147 -1.18 -16.16 0.73
CA GLY A 147 -2.55 -16.68 0.62
C GLY A 147 -3.63 -15.82 1.30
N HIS A 148 -3.27 -14.65 1.82
CA HIS A 148 -4.19 -13.74 2.53
C HIS A 148 -4.25 -12.36 1.86
N PRO A 149 -4.82 -12.23 0.65
CA PRO A 149 -4.90 -10.94 -0.04
C PRO A 149 -5.73 -9.93 0.76
N VAL A 150 -5.38 -8.65 0.60
CA VAL A 150 -6.12 -7.55 1.22
C VAL A 150 -7.55 -7.53 0.69
N LEU A 151 -8.51 -7.38 1.59
CA LEU A 151 -9.93 -7.37 1.27
C LEU A 151 -10.27 -6.21 0.33
N GLY A 152 -11.03 -6.50 -0.74
CA GLY A 152 -11.39 -5.51 -1.76
C GLY A 152 -10.27 -5.15 -2.73
N ASP A 153 -9.12 -5.84 -2.68
CA ASP A 153 -8.02 -5.61 -3.62
C ASP A 153 -8.29 -6.33 -4.95
N GLU A 154 -8.84 -5.61 -5.92
CA GLU A 154 -9.15 -6.13 -7.26
C GLU A 154 -7.89 -6.55 -8.04
N LEU A 155 -6.74 -5.97 -7.72
CA LEU A 155 -5.51 -6.19 -8.47
C LEU A 155 -4.80 -7.48 -8.03
N TYR A 156 -4.81 -7.81 -6.72
CA TYR A 156 -4.09 -8.96 -6.16
C TYR A 156 -5.00 -10.09 -5.67
N GLY A 157 -6.30 -10.01 -5.97
CA GLY A 157 -7.12 -11.20 -5.98
C GLY A 157 -8.01 -11.46 -4.78
N CYS A 158 -8.51 -10.47 -4.08
CA CYS A 158 -9.64 -10.72 -3.18
C CYS A 158 -10.96 -10.71 -3.98
N LEU A 159 -11.25 -11.80 -4.66
CA LEU A 159 -12.51 -12.01 -5.41
C LEU A 159 -13.73 -12.27 -4.49
N LEU A 160 -13.56 -12.22 -3.17
CA LEU A 160 -14.66 -12.42 -2.20
C LEU A 160 -15.73 -11.32 -2.25
N TYR A 161 -15.51 -10.25 -3.04
CA TYR A 161 -16.48 -9.18 -3.27
C TYR A 161 -16.78 -8.94 -4.75
N LYS A 162 -17.07 -9.97 -5.50
CA LYS A 162 -18.10 -9.78 -6.49
C LYS A 162 -19.42 -9.85 -5.72
N SER A 163 -20.07 -8.73 -5.50
CA SER A 163 -21.51 -8.72 -5.20
C SER A 163 -22.15 -9.76 -6.14
N PRO A 164 -22.96 -10.70 -5.61
CA PRO A 164 -23.71 -11.55 -6.50
C PRO A 164 -24.42 -10.63 -7.47
N SER A 165 -24.15 -10.81 -8.77
CA SER A 165 -24.88 -10.11 -9.81
C SER A 165 -26.37 -10.38 -9.54
N PRO A 166 -27.29 -9.44 -9.79
CA PRO A 166 -28.71 -9.71 -9.74
C PRO A 166 -29.12 -10.97 -10.55
N ARG A 167 -28.27 -11.43 -11.46
CA ARG A 167 -28.44 -12.68 -12.23
C ARG A 167 -28.09 -13.95 -11.44
N ASP A 168 -27.33 -13.83 -10.33
CA ASP A 168 -26.93 -14.97 -9.51
C ASP A 168 -27.94 -15.26 -8.39
N ILE A 169 -29.01 -14.45 -8.29
CA ILE A 169 -30.12 -14.57 -7.33
C ILE A 169 -31.37 -15.07 -8.06
N THR A 170 -31.24 -16.04 -8.94
CA THR A 170 -32.42 -16.75 -9.46
C THR A 170 -32.80 -17.86 -8.49
N PRO A 171 -33.98 -17.83 -7.84
CA PRO A 171 -34.44 -18.98 -7.06
C PRO A 171 -34.62 -20.15 -8.01
N SER A 172 -34.00 -21.26 -7.71
CA SER A 172 -34.32 -22.55 -8.32
C SER A 172 -35.81 -22.86 -8.09
N ARG A 173 -36.54 -23.01 -9.16
CA ARG A 173 -37.92 -23.54 -9.15
C ARG A 173 -37.88 -25.01 -8.81
#